data_44af29f223915141521a5e191e004a63
#
_entry.id   44af29f223915141521a5e191e004a63
#
_cell.length_a   1.000
_cell.length_b   1.000
_cell.length_c   1.000
_cell.angle_alpha   90.00
_cell.angle_beta   90.00
_cell.angle_gamma   90.00
#
_symmetry.space_group_name_H-M   'P 1'
#
loop_
_entity.id
_entity.type
_entity.pdbx_description
1 polymer ?
#
loop_
_entity_poly.entity_id
_entity_poly.type
_entity_poly.pdbx_seq_one_letter_code
_entity_poly.pdbx_strand_id
1 'polypeptide(L)'
;RVLLLKDKQGRLIVRVQIEKNRMFKLMLRSEPVDCLQTEMSDEVSLWRCRFGHLHYGGLAEMMNKKMVDGLPSLNCEKRFCEECVLSKHARSPFQKTAKYRSQQPLELIHTDLCGPISPGSFSEKRYFVSFIDYFSRKTWPYLLEEQSKVLEVFKSFKMMIENATGRRIKSIRSDRGGEYTSIAFKRYCEEHGIRRFLTAPYSPQQNGVAERKNRTILDMVRSMLKTKKMPKEFWGEVVLCAVYVQNRCPHSSLNRKIPQEAWTGQKPSVGHFRAFGSVAYAHVPDQQRTKLEDKSIKFIFIGYDKKTKGYKLLNPSTKKVIISRDVKVNEKDEWNWSTSSEVILDPGQTLTQQEEKECGSLSWIQARTETSDEDEMRQPRMK
;
A
#
# COMPACT_ATOMS: atom_id res chain seq x y z
N ARG A 1 -29.40 65.55 -60.79
CA ARG A 1 -28.15 64.80 -60.68
C ARG A 1 -28.46 63.52 -59.84
N VAL A 2 -27.80 62.40 -60.26
CA VAL A 2 -28.02 61.08 -59.65
C VAL A 2 -26.67 60.56 -59.23
N LEU A 3 -26.59 59.97 -58.03
CA LEU A 3 -25.45 59.26 -57.56
C LEU A 3 -25.67 57.76 -57.83
N LEU A 4 -24.68 57.12 -58.44
CA LEU A 4 -24.68 55.70 -58.78
C LEU A 4 -23.53 55.05 -57.91
N LEU A 5 -23.88 54.20 -56.97
CA LEU A 5 -22.92 53.36 -56.26
C LEU A 5 -22.80 52.00 -56.93
N LYS A 6 -21.58 51.59 -57.25
CA LYS A 6 -21.29 50.32 -57.91
C LYS A 6 -20.31 49.50 -57.07
N ASP A 7 -20.42 48.16 -57.12
CA ASP A 7 -19.46 47.28 -56.49
C ASP A 7 -18.08 47.28 -57.24
N LYS A 8 -17.12 46.56 -56.70
CA LYS A 8 -15.78 46.41 -57.29
C LYS A 8 -15.80 45.75 -58.68
N GLN A 9 -16.88 45.09 -59.02
CA GLN A 9 -17.11 44.41 -60.33
C GLN A 9 -17.92 45.25 -61.25
N GLY A 10 -18.26 46.54 -60.96
CA GLY A 10 -18.95 47.45 -61.75
C GLY A 10 -20.49 47.32 -61.78
N ARG A 11 -21.06 46.44 -60.95
CA ARG A 11 -22.51 46.25 -60.87
C ARG A 11 -23.14 47.35 -60.01
N LEU A 12 -24.30 47.86 -60.45
CA LEU A 12 -25.04 48.91 -59.71
C LEU A 12 -25.64 48.41 -58.47
N ILE A 13 -25.17 48.96 -57.29
CA ILE A 13 -25.70 48.64 -56.00
C ILE A 13 -26.90 49.55 -55.69
N VAL A 14 -26.75 50.85 -55.85
CA VAL A 14 -27.80 51.82 -55.49
C VAL A 14 -27.78 53.01 -56.44
N ARG A 15 -28.99 53.52 -56.74
CA ARG A 15 -29.23 54.77 -57.52
C ARG A 15 -29.98 55.70 -56.60
N VAL A 16 -29.38 56.90 -56.27
CA VAL A 16 -30.00 57.92 -55.43
C VAL A 16 -30.13 59.19 -56.14
N GLN A 17 -31.29 59.79 -56.11
CA GLN A 17 -31.50 61.11 -56.67
C GLN A 17 -31.16 62.20 -55.67
N ILE A 18 -30.66 63.36 -56.17
CA ILE A 18 -30.33 64.52 -55.35
C ILE A 18 -31.62 65.21 -54.89
N GLU A 19 -31.75 65.47 -53.59
CA GLU A 19 -32.87 66.23 -53.06
C GLU A 19 -32.68 67.73 -53.24
N LYS A 20 -33.75 68.53 -52.98
CA LYS A 20 -33.76 70.00 -53.08
C LYS A 20 -32.66 70.70 -52.27
N ASN A 21 -32.25 70.11 -51.24
CA ASN A 21 -31.12 70.61 -50.36
C ASN A 21 -29.74 70.20 -50.82
N ARG A 22 -29.62 69.69 -52.06
CA ARG A 22 -28.36 69.22 -52.73
C ARG A 22 -27.69 68.03 -52.00
N MET A 23 -28.39 67.28 -51.12
CA MET A 23 -27.89 66.09 -50.43
C MET A 23 -28.44 64.83 -51.12
N PHE A 24 -27.69 63.75 -51.02
CA PHE A 24 -28.14 62.40 -51.41
C PHE A 24 -28.58 61.66 -50.17
N LYS A 25 -29.86 61.35 -50.02
CA LYS A 25 -30.41 60.61 -48.89
C LYS A 25 -30.40 59.13 -49.25
N LEU A 26 -29.52 58.37 -48.64
CA LEU A 26 -29.45 56.91 -48.71
C LEU A 26 -30.22 56.32 -47.52
N MET A 27 -31.35 55.68 -47.76
CA MET A 27 -32.06 54.94 -46.75
C MET A 27 -31.51 53.52 -46.70
N LEU A 28 -30.61 53.25 -45.74
CA LEU A 28 -30.12 51.92 -45.45
C LEU A 28 -31.15 51.25 -44.57
N ARG A 29 -31.84 50.22 -45.05
CA ARG A 29 -32.53 49.29 -44.22
C ARG A 29 -31.50 48.28 -43.76
N SER A 30 -31.13 48.29 -42.46
CA SER A 30 -30.46 47.17 -41.89
C SER A 30 -31.55 46.13 -41.67
N GLU A 31 -31.55 45.09 -42.48
CA GLU A 31 -32.18 43.87 -42.01
C GLU A 31 -31.43 43.44 -40.78
N PRO A 32 -32.09 42.96 -39.71
CA PRO A 32 -31.38 42.37 -38.61
C PRO A 32 -30.50 41.28 -39.21
N VAL A 33 -29.17 41.48 -39.17
CA VAL A 33 -28.25 40.40 -39.45
C VAL A 33 -28.58 39.39 -38.39
N ASP A 34 -29.17 38.28 -38.81
CA ASP A 34 -29.21 37.10 -37.96
C ASP A 34 -27.79 36.88 -37.48
N CYS A 35 -27.54 37.19 -36.17
CA CYS A 35 -26.25 37.01 -35.57
C CYS A 35 -25.80 35.59 -35.87
N LEU A 36 -24.74 35.47 -36.65
CA LEU A 36 -23.90 34.29 -36.82
C LEU A 36 -24.59 33.01 -36.32
N GLN A 37 -25.52 32.45 -37.08
CA GLN A 37 -25.78 31.04 -37.03
C GLN A 37 -24.47 30.37 -37.39
N THR A 38 -23.62 30.13 -36.39
CA THR A 38 -22.74 29.00 -36.45
C THR A 38 -23.64 27.84 -36.75
N GLU A 39 -23.45 27.22 -37.89
CA GLU A 39 -24.12 25.98 -38.27
C GLU A 39 -23.68 24.86 -37.29
N MET A 40 -24.13 24.95 -36.05
CA MET A 40 -24.31 23.76 -35.24
C MET A 40 -25.63 23.17 -35.73
N SER A 41 -25.52 22.30 -36.73
CA SER A 41 -26.63 21.64 -37.43
C SER A 41 -27.52 20.76 -36.49
N ASP A 42 -27.39 20.91 -35.21
CA ASP A 42 -28.09 20.11 -34.21
C ASP A 42 -28.46 20.94 -32.96
N GLU A 43 -29.74 21.26 -32.89
CA GLU A 43 -30.32 22.03 -31.78
C GLU A 43 -30.04 21.41 -30.38
N VAL A 44 -30.00 20.08 -30.32
CA VAL A 44 -29.66 19.34 -29.08
C VAL A 44 -28.23 19.63 -28.61
N SER A 45 -27.27 19.63 -29.54
CA SER A 45 -25.87 19.96 -29.25
C SER A 45 -25.71 21.41 -28.83
N LEU A 46 -26.47 22.34 -29.42
CA LEU A 46 -26.47 23.75 -29.01
C LEU A 46 -26.96 23.93 -27.58
N TRP A 47 -28.10 23.35 -27.22
CA TRP A 47 -28.64 23.42 -25.86
C TRP A 47 -27.71 22.72 -24.83
N ARG A 48 -27.10 21.61 -25.23
CA ARG A 48 -26.12 20.95 -24.42
C ARG A 48 -24.91 21.84 -24.11
N CYS A 49 -24.40 22.58 -25.12
CA CYS A 49 -23.34 23.56 -24.93
C CYS A 49 -23.78 24.71 -24.01
N ARG A 50 -24.99 25.24 -24.18
CA ARG A 50 -25.56 26.27 -23.29
C ARG A 50 -25.63 25.84 -21.84
N PHE A 51 -25.84 24.54 -21.55
CA PHE A 51 -25.79 23.94 -20.23
C PHE A 51 -24.37 23.41 -19.84
N GLY A 52 -23.31 23.96 -20.41
CA GLY A 52 -21.93 23.61 -20.05
C GLY A 52 -21.57 22.14 -20.29
N HIS A 53 -22.02 21.60 -21.42
CA HIS A 53 -21.86 20.20 -21.79
C HIS A 53 -22.51 19.22 -20.80
N LEU A 54 -23.73 19.52 -20.35
CA LEU A 54 -24.58 18.60 -19.60
C LEU A 54 -24.72 17.27 -20.36
N HIS A 55 -24.74 16.14 -19.66
CA HIS A 55 -24.96 14.85 -20.31
C HIS A 55 -26.37 14.76 -20.95
N TYR A 56 -26.48 14.03 -22.05
CA TYR A 56 -27.75 13.92 -22.82
C TYR A 56 -28.93 13.43 -21.96
N GLY A 57 -28.69 12.47 -21.04
CA GLY A 57 -29.73 12.00 -20.12
C GLY A 57 -30.23 13.07 -19.16
N GLY A 58 -29.35 13.97 -18.69
CA GLY A 58 -29.76 15.10 -17.84
C GLY A 58 -30.57 16.13 -18.61
N LEU A 59 -30.17 16.41 -19.87
CA LEU A 59 -30.95 17.31 -20.74
C LEU A 59 -32.33 16.72 -21.02
N ALA A 60 -32.43 15.42 -21.34
CA ALA A 60 -33.67 14.71 -21.53
C ALA A 60 -34.55 14.72 -20.26
N GLU A 61 -33.96 14.53 -19.09
CA GLU A 61 -34.65 14.56 -17.81
C GLU A 61 -35.26 15.95 -17.54
N MET A 62 -34.46 17.01 -17.73
CA MET A 62 -34.92 18.39 -17.55
C MET A 62 -36.09 18.72 -18.47
N MET A 63 -36.06 18.28 -19.70
CA MET A 63 -37.14 18.48 -20.69
C MET A 63 -38.37 17.67 -20.32
N ASN A 64 -38.23 16.37 -20.06
CA ASN A 64 -39.37 15.48 -19.78
C ASN A 64 -40.12 15.85 -18.47
N LYS A 65 -39.37 16.30 -17.47
CA LYS A 65 -39.92 16.72 -16.16
C LYS A 65 -40.27 18.21 -16.12
N LYS A 66 -40.08 18.94 -17.21
CA LYS A 66 -40.31 20.41 -17.30
C LYS A 66 -39.66 21.15 -16.13
N MET A 67 -38.38 20.86 -15.87
CA MET A 67 -37.64 21.40 -14.72
C MET A 67 -37.24 22.87 -14.92
N VAL A 68 -37.29 23.37 -16.16
CA VAL A 68 -36.94 24.74 -16.55
C VAL A 68 -37.87 25.20 -17.64
N ASP A 69 -38.17 26.51 -17.68
CA ASP A 69 -38.97 27.14 -18.74
C ASP A 69 -38.05 27.53 -19.92
N GLY A 70 -38.60 27.54 -21.13
CA GLY A 70 -37.88 27.97 -22.35
C GLY A 70 -36.97 26.89 -22.99
N LEU A 71 -36.97 25.67 -22.47
CA LEU A 71 -36.27 24.54 -23.12
C LEU A 71 -37.20 23.90 -24.16
N PRO A 72 -36.85 23.89 -25.44
CA PRO A 72 -37.71 23.30 -26.51
C PRO A 72 -37.76 21.76 -26.39
N SER A 73 -38.68 21.15 -27.10
CA SER A 73 -38.74 19.69 -27.19
C SER A 73 -37.66 19.19 -28.12
N LEU A 74 -36.69 18.45 -27.58
CA LEU A 74 -35.49 17.99 -28.27
C LEU A 74 -35.44 16.46 -28.31
N ASN A 75 -34.95 15.88 -29.40
CA ASN A 75 -34.64 14.45 -29.45
C ASN A 75 -33.23 14.19 -28.88
N CYS A 76 -33.16 13.95 -27.56
CA CYS A 76 -31.90 13.82 -26.81
C CYS A 76 -31.24 12.45 -27.01
N GLU A 77 -31.01 11.99 -28.21
CA GLU A 77 -30.21 10.80 -28.44
C GLU A 77 -28.75 11.03 -28.05
N LYS A 78 -28.14 10.00 -27.48
CA LYS A 78 -26.75 10.04 -27.01
C LYS A 78 -25.80 10.09 -28.20
N ARG A 79 -25.07 11.20 -28.39
CA ARG A 79 -24.11 11.41 -29.46
C ARG A 79 -22.68 11.56 -28.93
N PHE A 80 -21.70 11.34 -29.78
CA PHE A 80 -20.30 11.60 -29.48
C PHE A 80 -20.05 13.10 -29.38
N CYS A 81 -19.23 13.50 -28.42
CA CYS A 81 -18.81 14.89 -28.23
C CYS A 81 -17.33 14.89 -27.87
N GLU A 82 -16.54 15.41 -28.79
CA GLU A 82 -15.08 15.42 -28.68
C GLU A 82 -14.61 16.23 -27.44
N GLU A 83 -15.17 17.41 -27.22
CA GLU A 83 -14.80 18.26 -26.08
C GLU A 83 -15.05 17.56 -24.75
N CYS A 84 -16.14 16.78 -24.64
CA CYS A 84 -16.39 15.98 -23.44
C CYS A 84 -15.45 14.79 -23.30
N VAL A 85 -15.07 14.18 -24.40
CA VAL A 85 -14.07 13.11 -24.36
C VAL A 85 -12.72 13.68 -23.95
N LEU A 86 -12.29 14.79 -24.53
CA LEU A 86 -11.03 15.42 -24.18
C LEU A 86 -10.98 15.92 -22.73
N SER A 87 -12.09 16.50 -22.23
CA SER A 87 -12.12 17.16 -20.92
C SER A 87 -12.63 16.28 -19.77
N LYS A 88 -13.50 15.30 -20.03
CA LYS A 88 -14.23 14.53 -19.02
C LYS A 88 -14.04 13.01 -19.15
N HIS A 89 -13.11 12.55 -20.04
CA HIS A 89 -12.88 11.11 -20.20
C HIS A 89 -12.30 10.50 -18.94
N ALA A 90 -13.15 9.86 -18.18
CA ALA A 90 -12.73 9.11 -17.00
C ALA A 90 -12.22 7.72 -17.38
N ARG A 91 -11.17 7.28 -16.73
CA ARG A 91 -10.66 5.92 -16.88
C ARG A 91 -11.74 4.91 -16.50
N SER A 92 -11.95 3.90 -17.34
CA SER A 92 -12.88 2.81 -17.01
C SER A 92 -12.50 2.12 -15.71
N PRO A 93 -13.44 1.90 -14.79
CA PRO A 93 -13.16 1.21 -13.55
C PRO A 93 -12.72 -0.23 -13.83
N PHE A 94 -11.71 -0.71 -13.08
CA PHE A 94 -11.30 -2.11 -13.17
C PHE A 94 -12.44 -3.04 -12.70
N GLN A 95 -12.53 -4.22 -13.31
CA GLN A 95 -13.48 -5.22 -12.88
C GLN A 95 -13.26 -5.57 -11.41
N LYS A 96 -14.33 -5.57 -10.62
CA LYS A 96 -14.28 -5.86 -9.17
C LYS A 96 -13.89 -7.31 -8.88
N THR A 97 -14.12 -8.22 -9.79
CA THR A 97 -13.79 -9.64 -9.67
C THR A 97 -12.53 -9.97 -10.45
N ALA A 98 -11.58 -10.63 -9.79
CA ALA A 98 -10.39 -11.12 -10.47
C ALA A 98 -10.75 -12.26 -11.43
N LYS A 99 -10.32 -12.16 -12.69
CA LYS A 99 -10.51 -13.21 -13.71
C LYS A 99 -9.80 -14.53 -13.37
N TYR A 100 -8.74 -14.46 -12.55
CA TYR A 100 -7.92 -15.59 -12.16
C TYR A 100 -7.69 -15.57 -10.65
N ARG A 101 -7.82 -16.73 -10.03
CA ARG A 101 -7.47 -16.99 -8.63
C ARG A 101 -6.56 -18.22 -8.59
N SER A 102 -5.42 -18.10 -7.91
CA SER A 102 -4.52 -19.24 -7.69
C SER A 102 -5.25 -20.39 -6.99
N GLN A 103 -5.04 -21.58 -7.46
CA GLN A 103 -5.65 -22.79 -6.90
C GLN A 103 -4.73 -23.49 -5.92
N GLN A 104 -3.44 -23.20 -5.97
CA GLN A 104 -2.41 -23.80 -5.13
C GLN A 104 -1.44 -22.74 -4.58
N PRO A 105 -0.79 -23.02 -3.44
CA PRO A 105 0.30 -22.18 -2.94
C PRO A 105 1.43 -22.03 -3.96
N LEU A 106 2.10 -20.87 -3.96
CA LEU A 106 3.25 -20.51 -4.78
C LEU A 106 2.98 -20.39 -6.30
N GLU A 107 1.72 -20.46 -6.74
CA GLU A 107 1.41 -20.17 -8.15
C GLU A 107 1.65 -18.70 -8.51
N LEU A 108 1.32 -17.80 -7.60
CA LEU A 108 1.54 -16.38 -7.77
C LEU A 108 1.90 -15.73 -6.42
N ILE A 109 3.06 -15.11 -6.38
CA ILE A 109 3.50 -14.27 -5.27
C ILE A 109 3.32 -12.80 -5.68
N HIS A 110 2.61 -12.04 -4.85
CA HIS A 110 2.59 -10.59 -4.94
C HIS A 110 3.70 -10.02 -4.07
N THR A 111 4.37 -9.00 -4.55
CA THR A 111 5.41 -8.29 -3.80
C THR A 111 5.30 -6.80 -4.00
N ASP A 112 5.69 -6.07 -2.98
CA ASP A 112 5.73 -4.61 -2.98
C ASP A 112 6.74 -4.13 -1.95
N LEU A 113 7.53 -3.12 -2.31
CA LEU A 113 8.51 -2.48 -1.44
C LEU A 113 7.88 -1.23 -0.83
N CYS A 114 7.97 -1.11 0.49
CA CYS A 114 7.48 0.04 1.22
C CYS A 114 8.63 0.80 1.87
N GLY A 115 8.73 2.09 1.58
CA GLY A 115 9.75 3.00 2.11
C GLY A 115 10.20 4.06 1.09
N PRO A 116 11.20 4.90 1.43
CA PRO A 116 11.92 4.90 2.71
C PRO A 116 11.07 5.39 3.88
N ILE A 117 11.17 4.72 5.02
CA ILE A 117 10.48 5.09 6.26
C ILE A 117 11.43 5.90 7.15
N SER A 118 10.93 6.98 7.72
CA SER A 118 11.65 7.85 8.65
C SER A 118 10.90 7.96 9.98
N PRO A 119 11.65 7.90 11.11
CA PRO A 119 13.08 7.60 11.26
C PRO A 119 13.43 6.19 10.82
N GLY A 120 14.73 5.90 10.66
CA GLY A 120 15.21 4.52 10.49
C GLY A 120 14.73 3.62 11.62
N SER A 121 14.65 2.30 11.39
CA SER A 121 14.24 1.38 12.45
C SER A 121 15.35 1.23 13.50
N PHE A 122 15.00 0.64 14.64
CA PHE A 122 15.94 0.28 15.70
C PHE A 122 17.16 -0.54 15.20
N SER A 123 16.98 -1.29 14.11
CA SER A 123 18.04 -2.03 13.40
C SER A 123 18.52 -1.33 12.12
N GLU A 124 18.40 0.00 12.05
CA GLU A 124 18.85 0.88 10.95
C GLU A 124 18.22 0.59 9.57
N LYS A 125 17.13 -0.15 9.54
CA LYS A 125 16.40 -0.44 8.30
C LYS A 125 15.52 0.74 7.91
N ARG A 126 15.37 0.97 6.61
CA ARG A 126 14.57 2.07 6.05
C ARG A 126 13.42 1.60 5.16
N TYR A 127 13.41 0.34 4.80
CA TYR A 127 12.41 -0.27 3.92
C TYR A 127 11.92 -1.58 4.50
N PHE A 128 10.74 -2.00 4.08
CA PHE A 128 10.36 -3.40 4.19
C PHE A 128 9.76 -3.88 2.87
N VAL A 129 10.08 -5.10 2.47
CA VAL A 129 9.44 -5.79 1.35
C VAL A 129 8.50 -6.86 1.89
N SER A 130 7.34 -7.01 1.26
CA SER A 130 6.38 -8.06 1.58
C SER A 130 6.26 -9.03 0.42
N PHE A 131 6.34 -10.34 0.70
CA PHE A 131 5.95 -11.39 -0.24
C PHE A 131 4.63 -11.99 0.23
N ILE A 132 3.64 -12.05 -0.66
CA ILE A 132 2.27 -12.46 -0.35
C ILE A 132 1.86 -13.57 -1.30
N ASP A 133 1.62 -14.74 -0.77
CA ASP A 133 1.05 -15.83 -1.55
C ASP A 133 -0.40 -15.53 -1.93
N TYR A 134 -0.71 -15.57 -3.22
CA TYR A 134 -2.05 -15.19 -3.71
C TYR A 134 -3.13 -16.20 -3.32
N PHE A 135 -2.79 -17.48 -3.16
CA PHE A 135 -3.71 -18.53 -2.73
C PHE A 135 -4.10 -18.36 -1.26
N SER A 136 -3.12 -18.40 -0.36
CA SER A 136 -3.33 -18.41 1.10
C SER A 136 -3.41 -17.03 1.73
N ARG A 137 -2.99 -15.97 1.01
CA ARG A 137 -2.83 -14.61 1.55
C ARG A 137 -1.78 -14.49 2.66
N LYS A 138 -1.05 -15.56 2.93
CA LYS A 138 0.06 -15.53 3.87
C LYS A 138 1.14 -14.57 3.39
N THR A 139 1.66 -13.80 4.33
CA THR A 139 2.60 -12.70 4.08
C THR A 139 3.89 -12.94 4.83
N TRP A 140 5.02 -12.71 4.17
CA TRP A 140 6.37 -12.74 4.76
C TRP A 140 7.00 -11.36 4.59
N PRO A 141 7.24 -10.63 5.70
CA PRO A 141 7.91 -9.33 5.68
C PRO A 141 9.40 -9.51 5.88
N TYR A 142 10.18 -8.67 5.20
CA TYR A 142 11.63 -8.54 5.38
C TYR A 142 12.01 -7.06 5.46
N LEU A 143 12.84 -6.73 6.45
CA LEU A 143 13.35 -5.38 6.64
C LEU A 143 14.64 -5.19 5.83
N LEU A 144 14.81 -4.03 5.22
CA LEU A 144 15.91 -3.71 4.30
C LEU A 144 16.52 -2.33 4.65
N GLU A 145 17.82 -2.21 4.50
CA GLU A 145 18.52 -0.92 4.56
C GLU A 145 18.31 -0.14 3.28
N GLU A 146 18.45 -0.84 2.16
CA GLU A 146 18.44 -0.29 0.81
C GLU A 146 17.49 -1.06 -0.10
N GLN A 147 16.95 -0.35 -1.06
CA GLN A 147 16.09 -0.87 -2.11
C GLN A 147 16.80 -1.92 -3.00
N SER A 148 18.12 -1.73 -3.21
CA SER A 148 18.98 -2.64 -3.99
C SER A 148 19.01 -4.09 -3.47
N LYS A 149 18.73 -4.29 -2.17
CA LYS A 149 18.75 -5.61 -1.50
C LYS A 149 17.54 -6.49 -1.76
N VAL A 150 16.51 -6.00 -2.48
CA VAL A 150 15.28 -6.75 -2.75
C VAL A 150 15.54 -8.08 -3.45
N LEU A 151 16.47 -8.12 -4.42
CA LEU A 151 16.80 -9.36 -5.13
C LEU A 151 17.44 -10.41 -4.21
N GLU A 152 18.35 -10.02 -3.34
CA GLU A 152 19.01 -10.94 -2.38
C GLU A 152 17.99 -11.54 -1.42
N VAL A 153 17.11 -10.70 -0.92
CA VAL A 153 16.01 -11.13 -0.02
C VAL A 153 15.03 -12.04 -0.75
N PHE A 154 14.72 -11.75 -2.01
CA PHE A 154 13.87 -12.63 -2.82
C PHE A 154 14.50 -14.00 -3.04
N LYS A 155 15.83 -14.06 -3.31
CA LYS A 155 16.58 -15.33 -3.42
C LYS A 155 16.47 -16.16 -2.15
N SER A 156 16.72 -15.53 -1.00
CA SER A 156 16.62 -16.17 0.32
C SER A 156 15.20 -16.65 0.63
N PHE A 157 14.19 -15.80 0.37
CA PHE A 157 12.79 -16.16 0.51
C PHE A 157 12.41 -17.35 -0.36
N LYS A 158 12.79 -17.32 -1.65
CA LYS A 158 12.51 -18.40 -2.60
C LYS A 158 13.08 -19.71 -2.10
N MET A 159 14.36 -19.74 -1.75
CA MET A 159 15.04 -20.93 -1.25
C MET A 159 14.35 -21.49 -0.01
N MET A 160 14.07 -20.65 0.98
CA MET A 160 13.39 -21.03 2.22
C MET A 160 12.01 -21.64 1.94
N ILE A 161 11.18 -20.97 1.13
CA ILE A 161 9.80 -21.36 0.96
C ILE A 161 9.63 -22.60 0.05
N GLU A 162 10.49 -22.73 -0.96
CA GLU A 162 10.51 -23.89 -1.83
C GLU A 162 11.00 -25.14 -1.11
N ASN A 163 12.03 -25.03 -0.26
CA ASN A 163 12.49 -26.13 0.59
C ASN A 163 11.42 -26.54 1.61
N ALA A 164 10.74 -25.57 2.23
CA ALA A 164 9.72 -25.86 3.24
C ALA A 164 8.45 -26.51 2.65
N THR A 165 8.16 -26.32 1.37
CA THR A 165 6.91 -26.80 0.75
C THR A 165 7.11 -27.89 -0.29
N GLY A 166 8.34 -28.12 -0.77
CA GLY A 166 8.64 -28.98 -1.92
C GLY A 166 8.06 -28.44 -3.25
N ARG A 167 7.55 -27.19 -3.27
CA ARG A 167 6.92 -26.56 -4.44
C ARG A 167 7.77 -25.40 -4.93
N ARG A 168 7.70 -25.11 -6.24
CA ARG A 168 8.39 -23.98 -6.86
C ARG A 168 7.47 -22.78 -7.02
N ILE A 169 8.03 -21.56 -6.89
CA ILE A 169 7.35 -20.32 -7.24
C ILE A 169 7.18 -20.27 -8.75
N LYS A 170 5.91 -20.26 -9.24
CA LYS A 170 5.61 -20.23 -10.68
C LYS A 170 5.64 -18.81 -11.24
N SER A 171 5.19 -17.84 -10.46
CA SER A 171 5.11 -16.46 -10.94
C SER A 171 5.19 -15.43 -9.81
N ILE A 172 5.65 -14.25 -10.17
CA ILE A 172 5.73 -13.09 -9.27
C ILE A 172 5.05 -11.88 -9.89
N ARG A 173 4.31 -11.12 -9.10
CA ARG A 173 3.68 -9.86 -9.49
C ARG A 173 4.20 -8.73 -8.62
N SER A 174 4.69 -7.68 -9.27
CA SER A 174 5.18 -6.46 -8.63
C SER A 174 4.72 -5.22 -9.39
N ASP A 175 4.98 -4.06 -8.84
CA ASP A 175 4.99 -2.81 -9.58
C ASP A 175 6.20 -2.72 -10.54
N ARG A 176 6.45 -1.51 -11.09
CA ARG A 176 7.61 -1.21 -11.95
C ARG A 176 8.73 -0.50 -11.21
N GLY A 177 8.87 -0.71 -9.91
CA GLY A 177 10.01 -0.20 -9.16
C GLY A 177 11.34 -0.65 -9.76
N GLY A 178 12.38 0.16 -9.61
CA GLY A 178 13.72 -0.12 -10.14
C GLY A 178 14.29 -1.46 -9.67
N GLU A 179 13.98 -1.85 -8.43
CA GLU A 179 14.36 -3.12 -7.81
C GLU A 179 13.83 -4.33 -8.58
N TYR A 180 12.60 -4.24 -9.12
CA TYR A 180 11.97 -5.33 -9.88
C TYR A 180 12.24 -5.26 -11.37
N THR A 181 12.59 -4.08 -11.92
CA THR A 181 12.85 -3.90 -13.36
C THR A 181 14.32 -4.07 -13.72
N SER A 182 15.20 -4.22 -12.72
CA SER A 182 16.63 -4.42 -12.92
C SER A 182 16.94 -5.64 -13.80
N ILE A 183 18.00 -5.54 -14.58
CA ILE A 183 18.49 -6.64 -15.45
C ILE A 183 18.79 -7.89 -14.60
N ALA A 184 19.38 -7.71 -13.42
CA ALA A 184 19.71 -8.80 -12.51
C ALA A 184 18.46 -9.55 -12.03
N PHE A 185 17.39 -8.83 -11.65
CA PHE A 185 16.14 -9.45 -11.22
C PHE A 185 15.44 -10.17 -12.38
N LYS A 186 15.45 -9.57 -13.57
CA LYS A 186 14.90 -10.17 -14.79
C LYS A 186 15.61 -11.49 -15.09
N ARG A 187 16.94 -11.46 -15.19
CA ARG A 187 17.77 -12.63 -15.49
C ARG A 187 17.56 -13.75 -14.48
N TYR A 188 17.55 -13.43 -13.19
CA TYR A 188 17.31 -14.42 -12.14
C TYR A 188 15.95 -15.11 -12.29
N CYS A 189 14.89 -14.38 -12.60
CA CYS A 189 13.59 -14.99 -12.82
C CYS A 189 13.55 -15.89 -14.06
N GLU A 190 14.23 -15.50 -15.15
CA GLU A 190 14.34 -16.29 -16.38
C GLU A 190 15.10 -17.59 -16.14
N GLU A 191 16.25 -17.55 -15.46
CA GLU A 191 17.07 -18.71 -15.10
C GLU A 191 16.32 -19.72 -14.21
N HIS A 192 15.37 -19.24 -13.38
CA HIS A 192 14.58 -20.10 -12.48
C HIS A 192 13.16 -20.42 -13.00
N GLY A 193 12.85 -20.03 -14.24
CA GLY A 193 11.53 -20.29 -14.85
C GLY A 193 10.36 -19.55 -14.17
N ILE A 194 10.63 -18.43 -13.50
CA ILE A 194 9.62 -17.63 -12.79
C ILE A 194 9.01 -16.62 -13.75
N ARG A 195 7.70 -16.73 -14.02
CA ARG A 195 6.98 -15.76 -14.85
C ARG A 195 6.78 -14.43 -14.09
N ARG A 196 7.15 -13.31 -14.71
CA ARG A 196 7.01 -11.98 -14.13
C ARG A 196 5.77 -11.28 -14.66
N PHE A 197 4.95 -10.72 -13.76
CA PHE A 197 3.81 -9.87 -14.06
C PHE A 197 4.06 -8.47 -13.50
N LEU A 198 4.57 -7.58 -14.34
CA LEU A 198 4.72 -6.16 -13.99
C LEU A 198 3.38 -5.44 -14.23
N THR A 199 3.03 -4.49 -13.36
CA THR A 199 1.87 -3.61 -13.58
C THR A 199 2.04 -2.83 -14.89
N ALA A 200 0.94 -2.57 -15.61
CA ALA A 200 0.99 -1.66 -16.75
C ALA A 200 1.38 -0.24 -16.27
N PRO A 201 2.07 0.56 -17.10
CA PRO A 201 2.37 1.95 -16.77
C PRO A 201 1.09 2.67 -16.30
N TYR A 202 1.22 3.48 -15.27
CA TYR A 202 0.11 4.24 -14.67
C TYR A 202 -1.09 3.39 -14.21
N SER A 203 -0.88 2.12 -13.87
CA SER A 203 -1.92 1.19 -13.44
C SER A 203 -1.58 0.48 -12.12
N PRO A 204 -1.36 1.22 -11.02
CA PRO A 204 -0.98 0.64 -9.72
C PRO A 204 -2.02 -0.38 -9.21
N GLN A 205 -3.30 -0.20 -9.56
CA GLN A 205 -4.39 -1.11 -9.18
C GLN A 205 -4.14 -2.58 -9.53
N GLN A 206 -3.25 -2.88 -10.48
CA GLN A 206 -2.86 -4.26 -10.83
C GLN A 206 -2.03 -4.94 -9.73
N ASN A 207 -1.29 -4.17 -8.89
CA ASN A 207 -0.61 -4.67 -7.68
C ASN A 207 -1.41 -4.41 -6.39
N GLY A 208 -2.68 -4.04 -6.50
CA GLY A 208 -3.53 -3.65 -5.39
C GLY A 208 -3.68 -4.68 -4.25
N VAL A 209 -3.22 -5.92 -4.42
CA VAL A 209 -3.13 -6.91 -3.32
C VAL A 209 -2.01 -6.52 -2.36
N ALA A 210 -0.80 -6.28 -2.89
CA ALA A 210 0.35 -5.94 -2.07
C ALA A 210 0.25 -4.51 -1.53
N GLU A 211 -0.19 -3.53 -2.32
CA GLU A 211 -0.41 -2.16 -1.87
C GLU A 211 -1.39 -2.06 -0.70
N ARG A 212 -2.57 -2.71 -0.81
CA ARG A 212 -3.54 -2.73 0.30
C ARG A 212 -3.01 -3.46 1.52
N LYS A 213 -2.23 -4.53 1.32
CA LYS A 213 -1.59 -5.24 2.42
C LYS A 213 -0.60 -4.34 3.16
N ASN A 214 0.29 -3.66 2.44
CA ASN A 214 1.26 -2.73 3.03
C ASN A 214 0.57 -1.57 3.75
N ARG A 215 -0.51 -1.01 3.19
CA ARG A 215 -1.33 0.00 3.88
C ARG A 215 -1.88 -0.53 5.21
N THR A 216 -2.48 -1.72 5.21
CA THR A 216 -3.02 -2.33 6.44
C THR A 216 -1.92 -2.58 7.47
N ILE A 217 -0.73 -3.04 7.04
CA ILE A 217 0.42 -3.23 7.93
C ILE A 217 0.82 -1.90 8.56
N LEU A 218 0.95 -0.82 7.77
CA LEU A 218 1.32 0.51 8.29
C LEU A 218 0.26 1.08 9.24
N ASP A 219 -1.03 0.84 8.98
CA ASP A 219 -2.11 1.25 9.90
C ASP A 219 -2.00 0.52 11.25
N MET A 220 -1.72 -0.78 11.23
CA MET A 220 -1.44 -1.56 12.43
C MET A 220 -0.19 -1.05 13.16
N VAL A 221 0.89 -0.77 12.42
CA VAL A 221 2.14 -0.22 12.98
C VAL A 221 1.85 1.09 13.74
N ARG A 222 1.13 2.02 13.12
CA ARG A 222 0.77 3.30 13.78
C ARG A 222 -0.05 3.09 15.05
N SER A 223 -1.02 2.18 14.99
CA SER A 223 -1.88 1.88 16.14
C SER A 223 -1.11 1.22 17.27
N MET A 224 -0.29 0.20 16.97
CA MET A 224 0.49 -0.54 17.97
C MET A 224 1.52 0.35 18.67
N LEU A 225 2.24 1.20 17.92
CA LEU A 225 3.18 2.16 18.50
C LEU A 225 2.46 3.17 19.41
N LYS A 226 1.32 3.70 18.98
CA LYS A 226 0.56 4.68 19.76
C LYS A 226 -0.02 4.09 21.04
N THR A 227 -0.52 2.85 20.99
CA THR A 227 -1.17 2.18 22.14
C THR A 227 -0.23 2.08 23.34
N LYS A 228 1.07 1.88 23.11
CA LYS A 228 2.09 1.75 24.16
C LYS A 228 3.09 2.90 24.18
N LYS A 229 2.76 4.02 23.54
CA LYS A 229 3.60 5.24 23.47
C LYS A 229 5.05 4.96 23.05
N MET A 230 5.25 3.93 22.22
CA MET A 230 6.58 3.50 21.82
C MET A 230 7.23 4.48 20.84
N PRO A 231 8.55 4.66 20.88
CA PRO A 231 9.29 5.42 19.88
C PRO A 231 9.08 4.90 18.46
N LYS A 232 9.06 5.81 17.49
CA LYS A 232 8.79 5.46 16.09
C LYS A 232 9.85 4.53 15.50
N GLU A 233 11.08 4.56 15.99
CA GLU A 233 12.18 3.67 15.54
C GLU A 233 11.89 2.18 15.69
N PHE A 234 10.92 1.80 16.53
CA PHE A 234 10.49 0.41 16.65
C PHE A 234 9.57 -0.07 15.53
N TRP A 235 9.28 0.77 14.52
CA TRP A 235 8.38 0.42 13.42
C TRP A 235 8.75 -0.91 12.73
N GLY A 236 10.05 -1.22 12.62
CA GLY A 236 10.52 -2.46 11.99
C GLY A 236 10.05 -3.70 12.75
N GLU A 237 10.25 -3.74 14.07
CA GLU A 237 9.79 -4.85 14.92
C GLU A 237 8.26 -4.94 14.93
N VAL A 238 7.58 -3.78 14.90
CA VAL A 238 6.12 -3.75 14.80
C VAL A 238 5.64 -4.32 13.48
N VAL A 239 6.28 -4.03 12.34
CA VAL A 239 5.95 -4.64 11.03
C VAL A 239 6.01 -6.17 11.12
N LEU A 240 7.08 -6.71 11.70
CA LEU A 240 7.24 -8.15 11.86
C LEU A 240 6.13 -8.75 12.75
N CYS A 241 5.84 -8.11 13.88
CA CYS A 241 4.79 -8.52 14.81
C CYS A 241 3.39 -8.38 14.18
N ALA A 242 3.10 -7.26 13.50
CA ALA A 242 1.82 -7.00 12.85
C ALA A 242 1.51 -8.06 11.78
N VAL A 243 2.49 -8.42 10.97
CA VAL A 243 2.30 -9.47 9.95
C VAL A 243 2.13 -10.85 10.60
N TYR A 244 2.84 -11.15 11.68
CA TYR A 244 2.66 -12.38 12.43
C TYR A 244 1.21 -12.52 12.95
N VAL A 245 0.67 -11.47 13.54
CA VAL A 245 -0.73 -11.39 13.99
C VAL A 245 -1.69 -11.46 12.80
N GLN A 246 -1.45 -10.66 11.74
CA GLN A 246 -2.33 -10.56 10.58
C GLN A 246 -2.46 -11.88 9.81
N ASN A 247 -1.40 -12.70 9.77
CA ASN A 247 -1.47 -14.04 9.20
C ASN A 247 -2.43 -14.98 9.98
N ARG A 248 -2.80 -14.61 11.21
CA ARG A 248 -3.73 -15.33 12.08
C ARG A 248 -5.07 -14.61 12.27
N CYS A 249 -5.33 -13.56 11.46
CA CYS A 249 -6.59 -12.83 11.42
C CYS A 249 -7.44 -13.25 10.21
N PRO A 250 -8.78 -13.10 10.25
CA PRO A 250 -9.66 -13.36 9.12
C PRO A 250 -9.28 -12.51 7.90
N HIS A 251 -9.43 -13.09 6.71
CA HIS A 251 -9.21 -12.40 5.45
C HIS A 251 -10.42 -12.55 4.53
N SER A 252 -10.95 -11.45 4.00
CA SER A 252 -12.18 -11.40 3.21
C SER A 252 -12.17 -12.32 1.96
N SER A 253 -11.00 -12.59 1.38
CA SER A 253 -10.87 -13.48 0.22
C SER A 253 -10.77 -14.97 0.59
N LEU A 254 -10.69 -15.30 1.86
CA LEU A 254 -10.57 -16.68 2.33
C LEU A 254 -11.86 -17.08 3.06
N ASN A 255 -12.68 -17.91 2.43
CA ASN A 255 -13.94 -18.36 3.03
C ASN A 255 -13.72 -18.98 4.42
N ARG A 256 -13.99 -18.22 5.48
CA ARG A 256 -13.88 -18.62 6.91
C ARG A 256 -12.53 -19.21 7.34
N LYS A 257 -11.47 -19.00 6.55
CA LYS A 257 -10.10 -19.41 6.87
C LYS A 257 -9.22 -18.20 7.11
N ILE A 258 -8.18 -18.40 7.90
CA ILE A 258 -7.12 -17.41 8.10
C ILE A 258 -5.91 -17.73 7.21
N PRO A 259 -5.03 -16.78 6.88
CA PRO A 259 -3.87 -17.01 6.00
C PRO A 259 -2.97 -18.14 6.47
N GLN A 260 -2.69 -18.25 7.75
CA GLN A 260 -1.87 -19.32 8.32
C GLN A 260 -2.51 -20.69 8.10
N GLU A 261 -3.80 -20.84 8.39
CA GLU A 261 -4.54 -22.09 8.17
C GLU A 261 -4.61 -22.46 6.68
N ALA A 262 -4.87 -21.48 5.81
CA ALA A 262 -4.91 -21.72 4.36
C ALA A 262 -3.56 -22.17 3.80
N TRP A 263 -2.46 -21.80 4.45
CA TRP A 263 -1.11 -22.18 4.08
C TRP A 263 -0.71 -23.55 4.64
N THR A 264 -0.94 -23.80 5.94
CA THR A 264 -0.47 -25.02 6.64
C THR A 264 -1.49 -26.16 6.65
N GLY A 265 -2.76 -25.87 6.36
CA GLY A 265 -3.86 -26.81 6.53
C GLY A 265 -4.33 -26.95 7.98
N GLN A 266 -3.65 -26.36 8.95
CA GLN A 266 -3.93 -26.47 10.39
C GLN A 266 -4.31 -25.14 11.00
N LYS A 267 -5.24 -25.15 11.97
CA LYS A 267 -5.61 -23.97 12.75
C LYS A 267 -4.51 -23.67 13.79
N PRO A 268 -3.91 -22.46 13.75
CA PRO A 268 -2.89 -22.10 14.73
C PRO A 268 -3.51 -21.74 16.09
N SER A 269 -2.77 -22.01 17.16
CA SER A 269 -3.07 -21.47 18.48
C SER A 269 -2.70 -19.99 18.56
N VAL A 270 -3.48 -19.21 19.32
CA VAL A 270 -3.25 -17.77 19.57
C VAL A 270 -3.14 -17.43 21.07
N GLY A 271 -3.18 -18.42 21.97
CA GLY A 271 -3.09 -18.23 23.43
C GLY A 271 -1.80 -17.53 23.90
N HIS A 272 -0.76 -17.60 23.09
CA HIS A 272 0.52 -16.92 23.32
C HIS A 272 0.54 -15.46 22.89
N PHE A 273 -0.53 -14.92 22.30
CA PHE A 273 -0.54 -13.52 21.88
C PHE A 273 -0.40 -12.58 23.08
N ARG A 274 0.39 -11.53 22.88
CA ARG A 274 0.60 -10.45 23.85
C ARG A 274 0.57 -9.11 23.12
N ALA A 275 0.13 -8.08 23.82
CA ALA A 275 0.11 -6.73 23.29
C ALA A 275 1.54 -6.20 23.12
N PHE A 276 1.89 -5.78 21.89
CA PHE A 276 3.22 -5.24 21.58
C PHE A 276 3.54 -4.03 22.44
N GLY A 277 4.77 -3.93 22.94
CA GLY A 277 5.22 -2.83 23.80
C GLY A 277 4.87 -3.00 25.27
N SER A 278 4.25 -4.12 25.66
CA SER A 278 3.95 -4.40 27.08
C SER A 278 5.19 -4.71 27.90
N VAL A 279 5.13 -4.38 29.17
CA VAL A 279 6.17 -4.75 30.15
C VAL A 279 6.16 -6.26 30.31
N ALA A 280 7.34 -6.85 30.25
CA ALA A 280 7.55 -8.29 30.34
C ALA A 280 8.64 -8.62 31.36
N TYR A 281 8.46 -9.67 32.10
CA TYR A 281 9.41 -10.16 33.13
C TYR A 281 9.94 -11.52 32.66
N ALA A 282 11.20 -11.56 32.23
CA ALA A 282 11.87 -12.81 31.84
C ALA A 282 12.50 -13.47 33.06
N HIS A 283 12.29 -14.76 33.21
CA HIS A 283 12.88 -15.54 34.30
C HIS A 283 14.41 -15.61 34.18
N VAL A 284 15.11 -15.44 35.30
CA VAL A 284 16.56 -15.64 35.42
C VAL A 284 16.82 -17.01 36.03
N PRO A 285 17.55 -17.91 35.33
CA PRO A 285 17.88 -19.22 35.85
C PRO A 285 18.62 -19.17 37.19
N ASP A 286 18.37 -20.16 38.08
CA ASP A 286 18.97 -20.21 39.43
C ASP A 286 20.51 -20.21 39.43
N GLN A 287 21.12 -20.72 38.34
CA GLN A 287 22.59 -20.74 38.19
C GLN A 287 23.21 -19.34 37.96
N GLN A 288 22.38 -18.35 37.65
CA GLN A 288 22.82 -17.00 37.28
C GLN A 288 22.42 -15.96 38.33
N ARG A 289 21.95 -16.36 39.45
CA ARG A 289 21.55 -15.45 40.53
C ARG A 289 21.91 -16.01 41.93
N THR A 290 22.12 -15.12 42.83
CA THR A 290 22.27 -15.46 44.26
C THR A 290 20.87 -15.72 44.86
N LYS A 291 20.84 -16.25 46.10
CA LYS A 291 19.57 -16.61 46.79
C LYS A 291 18.63 -15.41 47.04
N LEU A 292 19.18 -14.20 47.12
CA LEU A 292 18.44 -12.98 47.45
C LEU A 292 18.18 -12.08 46.21
N GLU A 293 18.80 -12.37 45.05
CA GLU A 293 18.59 -11.63 43.84
C GLU A 293 17.21 -11.91 43.20
N ASP A 294 16.73 -10.95 42.42
CA ASP A 294 15.46 -11.04 41.73
C ASP A 294 15.41 -12.25 40.79
N LYS A 295 14.27 -12.95 40.80
CA LYS A 295 14.04 -14.12 39.94
C LYS A 295 13.69 -13.75 38.51
N SER A 296 13.51 -12.47 38.19
CA SER A 296 13.15 -12.01 36.84
C SER A 296 13.67 -10.60 36.59
N ILE A 297 14.00 -10.35 35.34
CA ILE A 297 14.42 -9.04 34.86
C ILE A 297 13.31 -8.43 34.01
N LYS A 298 13.13 -7.11 34.12
CA LYS A 298 12.11 -6.34 33.40
C LYS A 298 12.57 -5.98 32.04
N PHE A 299 11.73 -6.25 31.01
CA PHE A 299 11.94 -6.02 29.60
C PHE A 299 10.68 -5.43 28.96
N ILE A 300 10.76 -5.12 27.67
CA ILE A 300 9.63 -4.77 26.83
C ILE A 300 9.42 -5.86 25.79
N PHE A 301 8.19 -6.30 25.62
CA PHE A 301 7.83 -7.26 24.58
C PHE A 301 7.81 -6.59 23.20
N ILE A 302 8.66 -7.08 22.28
CA ILE A 302 8.82 -6.52 20.92
C ILE A 302 8.50 -7.54 19.81
N GLY A 303 7.89 -8.66 20.13
CA GLY A 303 7.44 -9.62 19.11
C GLY A 303 7.75 -11.08 19.42
N TYR A 304 7.60 -11.89 18.38
CA TYR A 304 7.75 -13.34 18.45
C TYR A 304 8.99 -13.79 17.70
N ASP A 305 9.70 -14.79 18.23
CA ASP A 305 10.80 -15.38 17.47
C ASP A 305 10.28 -16.35 16.40
N LYS A 306 10.99 -16.40 15.26
CA LYS A 306 10.61 -17.27 14.13
C LYS A 306 11.07 -18.71 14.29
N LYS A 307 12.16 -18.93 15.05
CA LYS A 307 12.82 -20.25 15.19
C LYS A 307 12.39 -20.99 16.44
N THR A 308 12.09 -20.25 17.50
CA THR A 308 11.71 -20.82 18.77
C THR A 308 10.30 -20.35 19.14
N LYS A 309 9.62 -21.05 20.07
CA LYS A 309 8.32 -20.60 20.61
C LYS A 309 8.53 -19.50 21.67
N GLY A 310 9.54 -18.65 21.49
CA GLY A 310 9.94 -17.61 22.44
C GLY A 310 9.43 -16.22 22.09
N TYR A 311 9.38 -15.39 23.13
CA TYR A 311 9.11 -13.95 23.00
C TYR A 311 10.41 -13.18 22.80
N LYS A 312 10.40 -12.22 21.86
CA LYS A 312 11.47 -11.23 21.73
C LYS A 312 11.27 -10.13 22.74
N LEU A 313 12.25 -9.90 23.56
CA LEU A 313 12.22 -8.94 24.66
C LEU A 313 13.37 -7.96 24.52
N LEU A 314 13.08 -6.67 24.65
CA LEU A 314 14.05 -5.59 24.62
C LEU A 314 14.36 -5.13 26.04
N ASN A 315 15.63 -5.03 26.37
CA ASN A 315 16.07 -4.26 27.53
C ASN A 315 16.24 -2.79 27.09
N PRO A 316 15.43 -1.85 27.58
CA PRO A 316 15.48 -0.46 27.12
C PRO A 316 16.77 0.26 27.53
N SER A 317 17.37 -0.10 28.68
CA SER A 317 18.59 0.53 29.19
C SER A 317 19.82 0.11 28.37
N THR A 318 19.96 -1.18 28.10
CA THR A 318 21.13 -1.71 27.35
C THR A 318 20.90 -1.83 25.85
N LYS A 319 19.66 -1.57 25.37
CA LYS A 319 19.23 -1.79 23.98
C LYS A 319 19.46 -3.21 23.46
N LYS A 320 19.71 -4.18 24.33
CA LYS A 320 19.89 -5.60 23.96
C LYS A 320 18.55 -6.30 23.81
N VAL A 321 18.44 -7.16 22.79
CA VAL A 321 17.27 -8.02 22.56
C VAL A 321 17.60 -9.44 22.96
N ILE A 322 16.71 -10.04 23.79
CA ILE A 322 16.79 -11.44 24.19
C ILE A 322 15.56 -12.21 23.71
N ILE A 323 15.69 -13.54 23.67
CA ILE A 323 14.57 -14.44 23.38
C ILE A 323 14.36 -15.32 24.63
N SER A 324 13.14 -15.33 25.17
CA SER A 324 12.79 -16.16 26.33
C SER A 324 11.40 -16.76 26.17
N ARG A 325 11.21 -17.98 26.69
CA ARG A 325 9.91 -18.66 26.77
C ARG A 325 9.22 -18.42 28.12
N ASP A 326 10.01 -18.31 29.17
CA ASP A 326 9.51 -18.18 30.53
C ASP A 326 9.33 -16.70 30.88
N VAL A 327 8.21 -16.16 30.41
CA VAL A 327 7.92 -14.73 30.47
C VAL A 327 6.53 -14.49 31.09
N LYS A 328 6.46 -13.61 32.05
CA LYS A 328 5.20 -13.02 32.52
C LYS A 328 5.05 -11.63 31.93
N VAL A 329 3.94 -11.38 31.23
CA VAL A 329 3.67 -10.11 30.57
C VAL A 329 2.59 -9.35 31.30
N ASN A 330 2.86 -8.11 31.67
CA ASN A 330 1.88 -7.19 32.21
C ASN A 330 1.39 -6.28 31.09
N GLU A 331 0.27 -6.62 30.47
CA GLU A 331 -0.30 -5.89 29.33
C GLU A 331 -0.93 -4.56 29.73
N LYS A 332 -1.19 -4.32 31.00
CA LYS A 332 -1.75 -3.05 31.50
C LYS A 332 -0.68 -1.96 31.61
N ASP A 333 0.56 -2.33 31.94
CA ASP A 333 1.65 -1.39 32.15
C ASP A 333 2.23 -0.87 30.84
N GLU A 334 2.75 0.34 30.92
CA GLU A 334 3.49 1.01 29.86
C GLU A 334 4.91 1.30 30.35
N TRP A 335 5.86 1.28 29.43
CA TRP A 335 7.23 1.72 29.73
C TRP A 335 7.32 3.23 29.65
N ASN A 336 7.97 3.86 30.64
CA ASN A 336 8.24 5.29 30.57
C ASN A 336 9.50 5.57 29.75
N TRP A 337 9.32 5.96 28.49
CA TRP A 337 10.42 6.25 27.58
C TRP A 337 11.13 7.57 27.88
N SER A 338 10.52 8.47 28.66
CA SER A 338 11.09 9.79 28.99
C SER A 338 12.25 9.70 29.98
N THR A 339 12.27 8.65 30.81
CA THR A 339 13.29 8.46 31.85
C THR A 339 14.55 7.74 31.34
N SER A 340 14.54 7.24 30.12
CA SER A 340 15.68 6.48 29.56
C SER A 340 16.83 7.37 29.05
N SER A 341 16.73 8.69 29.16
CA SER A 341 17.79 9.62 28.77
C SER A 341 18.75 10.02 29.91
N GLU A 342 18.40 9.71 31.14
CA GLU A 342 19.29 9.91 32.29
C GLU A 342 19.89 8.54 32.68
N VAL A 343 21.14 8.33 32.27
CA VAL A 343 22.01 7.35 32.90
C VAL A 343 22.23 7.84 34.32
N ILE A 344 21.51 7.31 35.29
CA ILE A 344 21.85 7.47 36.70
C ILE A 344 23.15 6.66 36.89
N LEU A 345 24.27 7.33 36.72
CA LEU A 345 25.55 6.87 37.22
C LEU A 345 25.41 6.89 38.77
N ASP A 346 25.31 5.71 39.37
CA ASP A 346 25.42 5.56 40.81
C ASP A 346 26.82 6.04 41.22
N PRO A 347 26.98 7.07 42.10
CA PRO A 347 28.28 7.67 42.37
C PRO A 347 29.20 6.82 43.25
N GLY A 348 29.11 5.50 43.21
CA GLY A 348 29.84 4.59 44.09
C GLY A 348 30.55 3.40 43.45
N GLN A 349 30.45 3.17 42.14
CA GLN A 349 31.14 2.05 41.49
C GLN A 349 32.16 2.49 40.47
N THR A 350 33.41 2.57 40.85
CA THR A 350 34.57 2.64 39.97
C THR A 350 34.78 1.24 39.38
N LEU A 351 34.36 1.04 38.12
CA LEU A 351 34.64 -0.20 37.39
C LEU A 351 36.14 -0.30 37.12
N THR A 352 36.82 -1.27 37.67
CA THR A 352 38.18 -1.63 37.31
C THR A 352 38.20 -2.31 35.95
N GLN A 353 39.24 -2.05 35.17
CA GLN A 353 39.42 -2.53 33.77
C GLN A 353 39.44 -4.07 33.59
N GLN A 354 39.21 -4.84 34.66
CA GLN A 354 39.09 -6.30 34.61
C GLN A 354 37.65 -6.81 34.35
N GLU A 355 36.61 -6.01 34.62
CA GLU A 355 35.23 -6.44 34.43
C GLU A 355 34.70 -6.30 32.98
N GLU A 356 35.39 -5.57 32.12
CA GLU A 356 35.05 -5.49 30.70
C GLU A 356 35.26 -6.80 29.91
N LYS A 357 36.04 -7.73 30.42
CA LYS A 357 36.28 -9.05 29.78
C LYS A 357 35.26 -10.12 30.14
N GLU A 358 34.53 -9.97 31.25
CA GLU A 358 33.53 -10.96 31.69
C GLU A 358 32.11 -10.64 31.23
N CYS A 359 31.81 -9.40 30.85
CA CYS A 359 30.48 -9.04 30.30
C CYS A 359 30.26 -9.53 28.85
N GLY A 360 31.27 -10.16 28.22
CA GLY A 360 31.22 -10.72 26.86
C GLY A 360 30.52 -12.07 26.72
N SER A 361 30.10 -12.72 27.82
CA SER A 361 29.60 -14.10 27.78
C SER A 361 28.13 -14.28 28.18
N LEU A 362 27.22 -13.46 27.68
CA LEU A 362 25.79 -13.82 27.65
C LEU A 362 25.49 -14.78 26.45
N SER A 363 26.42 -15.73 26.20
CA SER A 363 26.32 -16.75 25.15
C SER A 363 25.43 -17.95 25.50
N TRP A 364 24.86 -18.00 26.70
CA TRP A 364 24.04 -19.14 27.15
C TRP A 364 22.71 -19.32 26.40
N ILE A 365 22.30 -18.33 25.60
CA ILE A 365 21.08 -18.44 24.78
C ILE A 365 21.37 -19.14 23.44
N GLN A 366 22.64 -19.30 23.03
CA GLN A 366 23.01 -19.94 21.76
C GLN A 366 23.29 -21.43 21.83
N ALA A 367 23.50 -22.00 23.01
CA ALA A 367 23.91 -23.40 23.16
C ALA A 367 22.73 -24.31 23.59
N ARG A 368 21.81 -24.55 22.71
CA ARG A 368 20.94 -25.75 22.61
C ARG A 368 20.05 -25.66 21.38
N THR A 369 20.66 -25.70 20.21
CA THR A 369 19.99 -25.88 18.94
C THR A 369 20.46 -27.17 18.27
N GLU A 370 20.31 -28.28 18.95
CA GLU A 370 20.31 -29.58 18.29
C GLU A 370 19.22 -30.41 18.98
N THR A 371 18.27 -30.86 18.14
CA THR A 371 17.12 -31.74 18.40
C THR A 371 15.79 -31.06 18.70
N SER A 372 15.02 -30.84 17.66
CA SER A 372 13.56 -31.04 17.51
C SER A 372 12.91 -30.09 16.50
N ASP A 373 13.45 -30.05 15.28
CA ASP A 373 12.80 -29.37 14.15
C ASP A 373 11.70 -30.19 13.44
N GLU A 374 11.29 -31.31 14.00
CA GLU A 374 10.37 -32.24 13.30
C GLU A 374 8.88 -31.99 13.50
N ASP A 375 8.44 -31.20 14.49
CA ASP A 375 7.00 -31.13 14.82
C ASP A 375 6.21 -29.99 14.16
N GLU A 376 6.83 -29.00 13.53
CA GLU A 376 6.07 -27.95 12.81
C GLU A 376 5.95 -28.19 11.28
N MET A 377 6.63 -29.20 10.74
CA MET A 377 6.66 -29.47 9.29
C MET A 377 6.14 -30.86 8.88
N ARG A 378 5.37 -31.55 9.71
CA ARG A 378 4.69 -32.77 9.25
C ARG A 378 3.66 -32.42 8.19
N GLN A 379 3.94 -32.85 6.97
CA GLN A 379 3.02 -32.83 5.84
C GLN A 379 1.73 -33.59 6.19
N PRO A 380 0.55 -33.13 5.76
CA PRO A 380 -0.63 -33.94 5.81
C PRO A 380 -0.44 -35.12 4.86
N ARG A 381 -0.44 -36.35 5.38
CA ARG A 381 -0.63 -37.55 4.56
C ARG A 381 -1.97 -37.43 3.84
N MET A 382 -1.93 -37.44 2.51
CA MET A 382 -3.13 -37.64 1.70
C MET A 382 -3.73 -39.00 2.02
N LYS A 383 -4.98 -38.99 2.37
CA LYS A 383 -5.91 -40.07 2.12
C LYS A 383 -6.76 -39.69 0.93
#